data_27f022f1ea2010c5326e07b2f232f13f
#
_entry.id   27f022f1ea2010c5326e07b2f232f13f
#
_cell.length_a   1.000
_cell.length_b   1.000
_cell.length_c   1.000
_cell.angle_alpha   90.00
_cell.angle_beta   90.00
_cell.angle_gamma   90.00
#
_symmetry.space_group_name_H-M   'P 1'
#
loop_
_entity.id
_entity.type
_entity.pdbx_description
1 polymer ?
#
loop_
_entity_poly.entity_id
_entity_poly.type
_entity_poly.pdbx_seq_one_letter_code
_entity_poly.pdbx_strand_id
1 'polypeptide(L)'
;MKFILGKKIEMTQLYNEKSEVIPATMIQAGPCKITQVKTADKDSYNAIQVGFGKKKNLSKALKNHLKDLENYRWLREFRIDSKEKIELKKGDVISVSTFNKGEKIKITGISKGKGFQGVVRRYGFKGQHKTHGHKDQERMPGSIGAGGPARVFKGMRMPGHMGVDRVTVKNLEIIKIDMENNILYLKGAVPGARGSLVMISGEGELKINVKKEIEKEEKGKKEQVNSVNQVNLEDKNKK
;
A
#
# COMPACT_ATOMS: atom_id res chain seq x y z
N MET A 1 -10.24 -12.98 -3.94
CA MET A 1 -9.53 -12.02 -3.05
C MET A 1 -9.50 -10.64 -3.67
N LYS A 2 -9.89 -9.55 -2.94
CA LYS A 2 -9.76 -8.16 -3.38
C LYS A 2 -8.41 -7.59 -2.97
N PHE A 3 -7.82 -6.73 -3.81
CA PHE A 3 -6.55 -6.07 -3.47
C PHE A 3 -6.39 -4.75 -4.22
N ILE A 4 -5.66 -3.81 -3.62
CA ILE A 4 -5.29 -2.53 -4.23
C ILE A 4 -4.03 -1.97 -3.55
N LEU A 5 -3.27 -1.16 -4.28
CA LEU A 5 -2.17 -0.37 -3.72
C LEU A 5 -2.66 1.02 -3.35
N GLY A 6 -2.14 1.54 -2.26
CA GLY A 6 -2.45 2.89 -1.83
C GLY A 6 -1.25 3.61 -1.23
N LYS A 7 -1.40 4.91 -1.09
CA LYS A 7 -0.45 5.81 -0.44
C LYS A 7 -1.11 6.38 0.81
N LYS A 8 -0.48 6.18 1.97
CA LYS A 8 -0.94 6.80 3.21
C LYS A 8 -0.81 8.31 3.13
N ILE A 9 -1.90 9.02 3.32
CA ILE A 9 -1.91 10.50 3.34
C ILE A 9 -1.66 10.94 4.77
N GLU A 10 -2.68 10.90 5.62
CA GLU A 10 -2.61 11.36 7.00
C GLU A 10 -3.69 10.69 7.88
N MET A 11 -3.74 11.05 9.14
CA MET A 11 -4.82 10.68 10.04
C MET A 11 -5.72 11.89 10.26
N THR A 12 -7.02 11.62 10.30
CA THR A 12 -8.08 12.59 10.55
C THR A 12 -9.09 12.01 11.53
N GLN A 13 -10.09 12.77 11.86
CA GLN A 13 -11.26 12.32 12.62
C GLN A 13 -12.51 12.44 11.77
N LEU A 14 -13.41 11.49 11.93
CA LEU A 14 -14.74 11.49 11.32
C LEU A 14 -15.76 11.36 12.43
N TYR A 15 -16.94 11.92 12.18
CA TYR A 15 -18.08 11.78 13.11
C TYR A 15 -19.00 10.67 12.61
N ASN A 16 -19.43 9.83 13.53
CA ASN A 16 -20.47 8.83 13.28
C ASN A 16 -21.85 9.51 13.30
N GLU A 17 -22.89 8.78 12.88
CA GLU A 17 -24.28 9.23 12.94
C GLU A 17 -24.73 9.59 14.38
N LYS A 18 -24.07 9.03 15.39
CA LYS A 18 -24.27 9.33 16.81
C LYS A 18 -23.41 10.48 17.33
N SER A 19 -22.78 11.27 16.45
CA SER A 19 -21.82 12.34 16.79
C SER A 19 -20.58 11.89 17.59
N GLU A 20 -20.28 10.58 17.58
CA GLU A 20 -19.06 10.06 18.19
C GLU A 20 -17.85 10.26 17.26
N VAL A 21 -16.71 10.64 17.81
CA VAL A 21 -15.46 10.82 17.07
C VAL A 21 -14.82 9.50 16.78
N ILE A 22 -14.58 9.19 15.50
CA ILE A 22 -13.86 8.01 15.04
C ILE A 22 -12.52 8.43 14.47
N PRO A 23 -11.36 7.98 15.03
CA PRO A 23 -10.06 8.23 14.40
C PRO A 23 -9.95 7.45 13.09
N ALA A 24 -9.62 8.15 12.02
CA ALA A 24 -9.53 7.57 10.68
C ALA A 24 -8.18 7.86 10.03
N THR A 25 -7.65 6.91 9.27
CA THR A 25 -6.50 7.12 8.38
C THR A 25 -6.99 7.25 6.95
N MET A 26 -6.55 8.31 6.28
CA MET A 26 -6.81 8.56 4.86
C MET A 26 -5.74 7.87 4.02
N ILE A 27 -6.19 7.08 3.04
CA ILE A 27 -5.32 6.40 2.08
C ILE A 27 -5.82 6.72 0.67
N GLN A 28 -4.96 7.29 -0.15
CA GLN A 28 -5.18 7.39 -1.58
C GLN A 28 -4.96 6.02 -2.20
N ALA A 29 -6.02 5.34 -2.62
CA ALA A 29 -6.00 3.98 -3.12
C ALA A 29 -6.36 3.94 -4.61
N GLY A 30 -5.40 3.59 -5.45
CA GLY A 30 -5.60 3.52 -6.89
C GLY A 30 -5.67 4.90 -7.60
N PRO A 31 -6.04 4.91 -8.90
CA PRO A 31 -6.22 3.73 -9.74
C PRO A 31 -4.93 2.92 -9.92
N CYS A 32 -5.05 1.60 -9.93
CA CYS A 32 -3.94 0.68 -10.09
C CYS A 32 -4.10 -0.10 -11.38
N LYS A 33 -3.06 -0.20 -12.23
CA LYS A 33 -3.10 -1.03 -13.44
C LYS A 33 -2.38 -2.35 -13.22
N ILE A 34 -2.92 -3.42 -13.79
CA ILE A 34 -2.29 -4.73 -13.83
C ILE A 34 -1.15 -4.68 -14.86
N THR A 35 0.06 -4.91 -14.39
CA THR A 35 1.27 -4.88 -15.24
C THR A 35 1.64 -6.24 -15.76
N GLN A 36 1.45 -7.29 -14.97
CA GLN A 36 1.74 -8.67 -15.35
C GLN A 36 0.85 -9.64 -14.58
N VAL A 37 0.43 -10.70 -15.24
CA VAL A 37 -0.23 -11.86 -14.63
C VAL A 37 0.77 -13.01 -14.66
N LYS A 38 1.07 -13.57 -13.49
CA LYS A 38 1.96 -14.71 -13.31
C LYS A 38 1.13 -15.97 -13.09
N THR A 39 1.47 -17.03 -13.80
CA THR A 39 0.82 -18.35 -13.74
C THR A 39 1.79 -19.40 -13.25
N ALA A 40 1.26 -20.42 -12.58
CA ALA A 40 2.07 -21.52 -12.03
C ALA A 40 2.93 -22.24 -13.10
N ASP A 41 2.42 -22.32 -14.33
CA ASP A 41 3.11 -23.01 -15.43
C ASP A 41 4.41 -22.30 -15.85
N LYS A 42 4.45 -20.95 -15.80
CA LYS A 42 5.60 -20.15 -16.26
C LYS A 42 6.47 -19.68 -15.10
N ASP A 43 5.85 -19.27 -14.00
CA ASP A 43 6.50 -18.54 -12.92
C ASP A 43 6.56 -19.39 -11.61
N SER A 44 6.09 -20.66 -11.63
CA SER A 44 5.99 -21.57 -10.48
C SER A 44 5.02 -21.12 -9.37
N TYR A 45 4.31 -20.00 -9.55
CA TYR A 45 3.28 -19.53 -8.62
C TYR A 45 2.30 -18.59 -9.31
N ASN A 46 1.11 -18.48 -8.74
CA ASN A 46 0.08 -17.57 -9.24
C ASN A 46 0.15 -16.22 -8.52
N ALA A 47 0.30 -15.14 -9.27
CA ALA A 47 0.30 -13.78 -8.74
C ALA A 47 -0.09 -12.75 -9.79
N ILE A 48 -0.59 -11.60 -9.32
CA ILE A 48 -0.86 -10.44 -10.15
C ILE A 48 0.05 -9.31 -9.73
N GLN A 49 0.84 -8.82 -10.66
CA GLN A 49 1.66 -7.63 -10.46
C GLN A 49 0.85 -6.39 -10.79
N VAL A 50 0.85 -5.44 -9.88
CA VAL A 50 0.09 -4.20 -9.97
C VAL A 50 1.01 -3.00 -9.89
N GLY A 51 0.79 -2.03 -10.78
CA GLY A 51 1.48 -0.75 -10.82
C GLY A 51 0.65 0.37 -10.19
N PHE A 52 1.32 1.25 -9.39
CA PHE A 52 0.70 2.40 -8.73
C PHE A 52 1.61 3.61 -8.69
N GLY A 53 0.99 4.79 -8.85
CA GLY A 53 1.66 6.09 -8.81
C GLY A 53 2.58 6.35 -10.01
N LYS A 54 2.61 7.57 -10.52
CA LYS A 54 3.43 7.94 -11.69
C LYS A 54 4.86 8.28 -11.30
N LYS A 55 5.83 7.93 -12.15
CA LYS A 55 7.25 8.28 -12.02
C LYS A 55 7.78 8.76 -13.38
N LYS A 56 8.45 9.93 -13.40
CA LYS A 56 8.98 10.50 -14.64
C LYS A 56 10.10 9.65 -15.25
N ASN A 57 11.11 9.31 -14.45
CA ASN A 57 12.31 8.62 -14.93
C ASN A 57 12.37 7.19 -14.39
N LEU A 58 12.41 6.22 -15.31
CA LEU A 58 12.64 4.80 -15.02
C LEU A 58 13.93 4.33 -15.68
N SER A 59 14.56 3.30 -15.13
CA SER A 59 15.67 2.60 -15.77
C SER A 59 15.21 1.92 -17.08
N LYS A 60 16.13 1.67 -18.00
CA LYS A 60 15.85 1.00 -19.28
C LYS A 60 15.18 -0.38 -19.05
N ALA A 61 15.65 -1.14 -18.05
CA ALA A 61 15.06 -2.44 -17.71
C ALA A 61 13.59 -2.34 -17.31
N LEU A 62 13.24 -1.40 -16.41
CA LEU A 62 11.85 -1.19 -15.99
C LEU A 62 10.98 -0.65 -17.13
N LYS A 63 11.50 0.23 -17.99
CA LYS A 63 10.78 0.68 -19.18
C LYS A 63 10.45 -0.48 -20.12
N ASN A 64 11.40 -1.38 -20.34
CA ASN A 64 11.20 -2.57 -21.18
C ASN A 64 10.19 -3.55 -20.53
N HIS A 65 10.19 -3.70 -19.22
CA HIS A 65 9.23 -4.53 -18.49
C HIS A 65 7.80 -3.95 -18.59
N LEU A 66 7.68 -2.63 -18.56
CA LEU A 66 6.40 -1.91 -18.62
C LEU A 66 6.02 -1.49 -20.05
N LYS A 67 6.58 -2.13 -21.10
CA LYS A 67 6.20 -1.84 -22.49
C LYS A 67 4.67 -1.75 -22.61
N ASP A 68 4.20 -0.70 -23.30
CA ASP A 68 2.77 -0.42 -23.56
C ASP A 68 1.96 0.05 -22.33
N LEU A 69 2.62 0.27 -21.17
CA LEU A 69 2.00 0.76 -19.96
C LEU A 69 2.66 2.06 -19.49
N GLU A 70 1.98 2.75 -18.58
CA GLU A 70 2.53 3.96 -17.95
C GLU A 70 3.72 3.64 -17.03
N ASN A 71 4.53 4.66 -16.75
CA ASN A 71 5.66 4.57 -15.83
C ASN A 71 5.18 4.59 -14.37
N TYR A 72 5.20 3.44 -13.70
CA TYR A 72 4.78 3.33 -12.31
C TYR A 72 5.93 3.54 -11.33
N ARG A 73 5.61 4.21 -10.20
CA ARG A 73 6.55 4.40 -9.09
C ARG A 73 6.71 3.11 -8.28
N TRP A 74 5.63 2.40 -8.05
CA TRP A 74 5.61 1.19 -7.24
C TRP A 74 5.00 0.04 -8.03
N LEU A 75 5.69 -1.08 -8.02
CA LEU A 75 5.24 -2.37 -8.52
C LEU A 75 5.19 -3.34 -7.34
N ARG A 76 4.09 -4.03 -7.16
CA ARG A 76 3.91 -5.04 -6.10
C ARG A 76 3.09 -6.19 -6.63
N GLU A 77 3.36 -7.37 -6.09
CA GLU A 77 2.66 -8.59 -6.43
C GLU A 77 1.71 -9.00 -5.31
N PHE A 78 0.54 -9.44 -5.71
CA PHE A 78 -0.43 -10.09 -4.84
C PHE A 78 -0.51 -11.55 -5.27
N ARG A 79 -0.16 -12.46 -4.36
CA ARG A 79 -0.31 -13.89 -4.58
C ARG A 79 -1.78 -14.26 -4.50
N ILE A 80 -2.20 -15.11 -5.43
CA ILE A 80 -3.57 -15.62 -5.52
C ILE A 80 -3.50 -17.13 -5.33
N ASP A 81 -4.44 -17.65 -4.54
CA ASP A 81 -4.54 -19.08 -4.32
C ASP A 81 -4.90 -19.80 -5.63
N SER A 82 -4.34 -21.00 -5.83
CA SER A 82 -4.50 -21.77 -7.07
C SER A 82 -5.96 -22.17 -7.37
N LYS A 83 -6.84 -22.04 -6.40
CA LYS A 83 -8.28 -22.31 -6.54
C LYS A 83 -9.08 -21.17 -7.17
N GLU A 84 -8.55 -19.95 -7.16
CA GLU A 84 -9.21 -18.78 -7.75
C GLU A 84 -8.84 -18.69 -9.24
N LYS A 85 -9.84 -18.70 -10.13
CA LYS A 85 -9.63 -18.47 -11.56
C LYS A 85 -9.20 -17.02 -11.79
N ILE A 86 -8.08 -16.84 -12.48
CA ILE A 86 -7.54 -15.52 -12.82
C ILE A 86 -8.09 -15.14 -14.20
N GLU A 87 -9.15 -14.36 -14.22
CA GLU A 87 -9.72 -13.79 -15.47
C GLU A 87 -9.12 -12.41 -15.82
N LEU A 88 -8.12 -11.98 -15.06
CA LEU A 88 -7.50 -10.66 -15.17
C LEU A 88 -6.48 -10.59 -16.29
N LYS A 89 -6.45 -9.49 -17.02
CA LYS A 89 -5.54 -9.25 -18.15
C LYS A 89 -4.58 -8.09 -17.85
N LYS A 90 -3.43 -8.10 -18.52
CA LYS A 90 -2.50 -6.96 -18.51
C LYS A 90 -3.23 -5.71 -19.02
N GLY A 91 -3.14 -4.62 -18.28
CA GLY A 91 -3.78 -3.34 -18.62
C GLY A 91 -5.11 -3.07 -17.88
N ASP A 92 -5.73 -4.07 -17.25
CA ASP A 92 -6.94 -3.86 -16.47
C ASP A 92 -6.70 -2.91 -15.29
N VAL A 93 -7.72 -2.12 -14.98
CA VAL A 93 -7.65 -1.08 -13.92
C VAL A 93 -8.47 -1.51 -12.71
N ILE A 94 -7.81 -1.48 -11.56
CA ILE A 94 -8.42 -1.71 -10.25
C ILE A 94 -8.64 -0.35 -9.59
N SER A 95 -9.88 -0.04 -9.24
CA SER A 95 -10.27 1.21 -8.57
C SER A 95 -10.80 0.96 -7.17
N VAL A 96 -11.04 2.04 -6.45
CA VAL A 96 -11.57 2.04 -5.08
C VAL A 96 -12.97 1.43 -5.01
N SER A 97 -13.75 1.47 -6.12
CA SER A 97 -15.10 0.90 -6.23
C SER A 97 -15.20 -0.61 -5.93
N THR A 98 -14.05 -1.30 -5.87
CA THR A 98 -13.97 -2.71 -5.49
C THR A 98 -14.33 -2.94 -4.02
N PHE A 99 -14.19 -1.93 -3.16
CA PHE A 99 -14.40 -2.01 -1.72
C PHE A 99 -15.76 -1.39 -1.33
N ASN A 100 -16.33 -1.86 -0.21
CA ASN A 100 -17.58 -1.35 0.33
C ASN A 100 -17.37 -0.76 1.74
N LYS A 101 -18.24 0.20 2.13
CA LYS A 101 -18.29 0.75 3.51
C LYS A 101 -18.63 -0.40 4.49
N GLY A 102 -17.97 -0.41 5.67
CA GLY A 102 -18.13 -1.43 6.70
C GLY A 102 -17.33 -2.72 6.47
N GLU A 103 -16.65 -2.85 5.35
CA GLU A 103 -15.84 -4.03 5.03
C GLU A 103 -14.56 -4.06 5.89
N LYS A 104 -14.20 -5.26 6.38
CA LYS A 104 -12.95 -5.49 7.12
C LYS A 104 -11.84 -5.88 6.16
N ILE A 105 -10.74 -5.16 6.21
CA ILE A 105 -9.59 -5.34 5.34
C ILE A 105 -8.30 -5.60 6.12
N LYS A 106 -7.32 -6.13 5.40
CA LYS A 106 -5.95 -6.34 5.87
C LYS A 106 -5.02 -5.37 5.16
N ILE A 107 -4.18 -4.67 5.92
CA ILE A 107 -3.23 -3.69 5.39
C ILE A 107 -1.81 -4.08 5.75
N THR A 108 -0.97 -4.16 4.74
CA THR A 108 0.45 -4.42 4.88
C THR A 108 1.24 -3.17 4.48
N GLY A 109 2.12 -2.73 5.36
CA GLY A 109 3.00 -1.58 5.11
C GLY A 109 4.35 -1.76 5.78
N ILE A 110 5.24 -0.81 5.54
CA ILE A 110 6.56 -0.77 6.20
C ILE A 110 6.45 0.18 7.39
N SER A 111 6.80 -0.31 8.58
CA SER A 111 6.77 0.47 9.81
C SER A 111 7.76 1.64 9.77
N LYS A 112 7.52 2.67 10.59
CA LYS A 112 8.48 3.78 10.75
C LYS A 112 9.78 3.27 11.34
N GLY A 113 10.93 3.69 10.78
CA GLY A 113 12.24 3.43 11.35
C GLY A 113 12.38 4.07 12.73
N LYS A 114 13.05 3.39 13.63
CA LYS A 114 13.33 3.84 15.00
C LYS A 114 14.83 3.88 15.31
N GLY A 115 15.67 3.62 14.31
CA GLY A 115 17.13 3.56 14.44
C GLY A 115 17.61 2.38 15.27
N PHE A 116 18.79 2.49 15.84
CA PHE A 116 19.37 1.51 16.77
C PHE A 116 18.70 1.64 18.13
N GLN A 117 18.13 0.57 18.66
CA GLN A 117 17.41 0.57 19.92
C GLN A 117 18.00 -0.48 20.87
N GLY A 118 18.02 -0.13 22.16
CA GLY A 118 18.35 -1.04 23.24
C GLY A 118 17.26 -2.09 23.47
N VAL A 119 17.60 -3.12 24.22
CA VAL A 119 16.75 -4.30 24.47
C VAL A 119 15.44 -3.95 25.20
N VAL A 120 15.43 -2.93 26.05
CA VAL A 120 14.23 -2.48 26.76
C VAL A 120 13.16 -1.99 25.76
N ARG A 121 13.53 -1.13 24.82
CA ARG A 121 12.58 -0.62 23.82
C ARG A 121 12.26 -1.64 22.73
N ARG A 122 13.28 -2.44 22.32
CA ARG A 122 13.15 -3.37 21.22
C ARG A 122 12.35 -4.61 21.57
N TYR A 123 12.52 -5.13 22.79
CA TYR A 123 11.93 -6.39 23.21
C TYR A 123 11.13 -6.32 24.51
N GLY A 124 11.07 -5.15 25.16
CA GLY A 124 10.35 -4.98 26.43
C GLY A 124 11.05 -5.60 27.64
N PHE A 125 12.37 -5.68 27.64
CA PHE A 125 13.14 -6.15 28.81
C PHE A 125 12.91 -5.20 29.99
N LYS A 126 12.83 -5.76 31.19
CA LYS A 126 12.63 -4.99 32.43
C LYS A 126 13.83 -4.08 32.77
N GLY A 127 15.05 -4.55 32.45
CA GLY A 127 16.27 -3.91 32.94
C GLY A 127 16.52 -4.17 34.41
N GLN A 128 17.35 -3.37 35.04
CA GLN A 128 17.71 -3.45 36.46
C GLN A 128 17.04 -2.29 37.23
N HIS A 129 17.14 -2.34 38.58
CA HIS A 129 16.66 -1.27 39.45
C HIS A 129 17.43 0.03 39.21
N LYS A 130 16.79 1.18 39.42
CA LYS A 130 17.42 2.50 39.21
C LYS A 130 18.39 2.89 40.35
N THR A 131 18.24 2.28 41.50
CA THR A 131 18.97 2.59 42.73
C THR A 131 19.70 1.37 43.26
N HIS A 132 20.24 1.43 44.49
CA HIS A 132 20.94 0.32 45.16
C HIS A 132 22.13 -0.25 44.38
N GLY A 133 22.98 0.64 43.81
CA GLY A 133 24.23 0.24 43.16
C GLY A 133 24.14 -0.17 41.69
N HIS A 134 22.94 -0.11 41.08
CA HIS A 134 22.73 -0.47 39.67
C HIS A 134 22.96 0.69 38.65
N LYS A 135 23.90 1.57 38.93
CA LYS A 135 24.14 2.84 38.25
C LYS A 135 24.18 2.74 36.72
N ASP A 136 24.98 1.80 36.16
CA ASP A 136 25.21 1.69 34.73
C ASP A 136 24.43 0.50 34.07
N GLN A 137 23.73 -0.29 34.89
CA GLN A 137 23.09 -1.53 34.46
C GLN A 137 21.58 -1.41 34.21
N GLU A 138 21.00 -0.24 34.48
CA GLU A 138 19.54 -0.01 34.48
C GLU A 138 18.87 -0.53 33.19
N ARG A 139 19.47 -0.33 32.03
CA ARG A 139 18.88 -0.66 30.73
C ARG A 139 19.65 -1.75 29.96
N MET A 140 20.46 -2.53 30.66
CA MET A 140 21.23 -3.62 30.06
C MET A 140 20.40 -4.88 29.80
N PRO A 141 20.81 -5.75 28.85
CA PRO A 141 20.11 -7.00 28.55
C PRO A 141 20.20 -8.05 29.67
N GLY A 142 21.22 -7.94 30.58
CA GLY A 142 21.57 -9.00 31.50
C GLY A 142 22.37 -10.12 30.86
N SER A 143 22.34 -11.33 31.44
CA SER A 143 23.06 -12.49 30.90
C SER A 143 22.58 -12.85 29.51
N ILE A 144 23.50 -13.19 28.63
CA ILE A 144 23.23 -13.60 27.23
C ILE A 144 23.32 -15.12 27.02
N GLY A 145 23.59 -15.87 28.05
CA GLY A 145 23.66 -17.34 28.00
C GLY A 145 24.09 -17.97 29.31
N ALA A 146 24.21 -19.30 29.30
CA ALA A 146 24.71 -20.11 30.42
C ALA A 146 26.19 -20.46 30.23
N GLY A 147 26.90 -20.83 31.31
CA GLY A 147 28.33 -21.16 31.27
C GLY A 147 28.69 -22.44 30.53
N GLY A 148 27.78 -23.41 30.38
CA GLY A 148 28.04 -24.68 29.71
C GLY A 148 28.28 -24.57 28.19
N PRO A 149 27.39 -23.90 27.41
CA PRO A 149 27.65 -23.66 25.99
C PRO A 149 28.66 -22.54 25.82
N ALA A 150 29.82 -22.80 25.24
CA ALA A 150 30.85 -21.80 24.93
C ALA A 150 30.46 -20.85 23.77
N ARG A 151 29.19 -20.62 23.56
CA ARG A 151 28.66 -19.76 22.47
C ARG A 151 27.33 -19.12 22.86
N VAL A 152 27.01 -17.98 22.24
CA VAL A 152 25.69 -17.37 22.33
C VAL A 152 24.76 -18.05 21.30
N PHE A 153 23.57 -18.44 21.72
CA PHE A 153 22.60 -19.08 20.83
C PHE A 153 22.12 -18.13 19.75
N LYS A 154 21.84 -18.67 18.54
CA LYS A 154 21.23 -17.91 17.46
C LYS A 154 19.85 -17.42 17.89
N GLY A 155 19.49 -16.18 17.51
CA GLY A 155 18.22 -15.58 17.88
C GLY A 155 18.16 -14.93 19.27
N MET A 156 19.29 -14.89 20.01
CA MET A 156 19.36 -14.15 21.28
C MET A 156 18.95 -12.68 21.08
N ARG A 157 18.10 -12.19 21.96
CA ARG A 157 17.55 -10.82 21.88
C ARG A 157 18.59 -9.80 22.36
N MET A 158 19.13 -9.05 21.38
CA MET A 158 20.16 -8.05 21.58
C MET A 158 19.73 -6.69 21.03
N PRO A 159 20.40 -5.58 21.44
CA PRO A 159 20.19 -4.27 20.84
C PRO A 159 20.46 -4.32 19.34
N GLY A 160 19.84 -3.42 18.57
CA GLY A 160 20.03 -3.36 17.13
C GLY A 160 18.96 -2.52 16.44
N HIS A 161 18.94 -2.58 15.12
CA HIS A 161 17.98 -1.86 14.30
C HIS A 161 16.54 -2.25 14.64
N MET A 162 15.65 -1.25 14.75
CA MET A 162 14.23 -1.43 15.00
C MET A 162 13.42 -0.60 14.01
N GLY A 163 12.31 -1.15 13.54
CA GLY A 163 11.47 -0.52 12.52
C GLY A 163 11.94 -0.82 11.11
N VAL A 164 11.29 -0.18 10.12
CA VAL A 164 11.43 -0.49 8.68
C VAL A 164 11.07 -1.95 8.38
N ASP A 165 10.30 -2.57 9.26
CA ASP A 165 9.82 -3.94 9.12
C ASP A 165 8.48 -3.96 8.39
N ARG A 166 8.23 -5.03 7.63
CA ARG A 166 6.94 -5.30 7.02
C ARG A 166 5.94 -5.72 8.09
N VAL A 167 4.96 -4.86 8.34
CA VAL A 167 3.90 -5.09 9.34
C VAL A 167 2.56 -5.19 8.66
N THR A 168 1.75 -6.16 9.09
CA THR A 168 0.39 -6.36 8.61
C THR A 168 -0.59 -6.15 9.75
N VAL A 169 -1.54 -5.24 9.56
CA VAL A 169 -2.68 -5.02 10.46
C VAL A 169 -3.92 -5.60 9.80
N LYS A 170 -4.62 -6.46 10.53
CA LYS A 170 -5.85 -7.13 10.08
C LYS A 170 -7.08 -6.46 10.68
N ASN A 171 -8.25 -6.74 10.11
CA ASN A 171 -9.57 -6.32 10.63
C ASN A 171 -9.75 -4.79 10.76
N LEU A 172 -9.15 -4.02 9.84
CA LEU A 172 -9.42 -2.60 9.74
C LEU A 172 -10.72 -2.37 8.96
N GLU A 173 -11.63 -1.62 9.55
CA GLU A 173 -12.94 -1.30 8.97
C GLU A 173 -12.86 -0.08 8.06
N ILE A 174 -13.53 -0.13 6.91
CA ILE A 174 -13.69 1.00 6.00
C ILE A 174 -14.88 1.84 6.47
N ILE A 175 -14.62 3.08 6.90
CA ILE A 175 -15.67 4.00 7.38
C ILE A 175 -16.35 4.70 6.22
N LYS A 176 -15.55 5.25 5.29
CA LYS A 176 -16.02 6.04 4.15
C LYS A 176 -15.15 5.79 2.94
N ILE A 177 -15.75 5.87 1.76
CA ILE A 177 -15.07 5.77 0.46
C ILE A 177 -15.40 7.04 -0.32
N ASP A 178 -14.38 7.72 -0.79
CA ASP A 178 -14.49 8.85 -1.71
C ASP A 178 -14.04 8.36 -3.10
N MET A 179 -15.01 8.21 -4.00
CA MET A 179 -14.78 7.70 -5.35
C MET A 179 -14.12 8.75 -6.25
N GLU A 180 -14.41 10.03 -6.05
CA GLU A 180 -13.91 11.13 -6.88
C GLU A 180 -12.40 11.33 -6.67
N ASN A 181 -11.97 11.34 -5.40
CA ASN A 181 -10.57 11.54 -5.04
C ASN A 181 -9.78 10.22 -4.87
N ASN A 182 -10.44 9.08 -5.05
CA ASN A 182 -9.87 7.74 -4.81
C ASN A 182 -9.31 7.59 -3.39
N ILE A 183 -10.05 8.04 -2.37
CA ILE A 183 -9.63 7.99 -0.96
C ILE A 183 -10.45 6.98 -0.19
N LEU A 184 -9.74 6.12 0.58
CA LEU A 184 -10.32 5.23 1.59
C LEU A 184 -10.06 5.81 2.98
N TYR A 185 -11.11 5.89 3.79
CA TYR A 185 -11.05 6.26 5.20
C TYR A 185 -11.16 4.99 6.05
N LEU A 186 -10.11 4.66 6.77
CA LEU A 186 -10.00 3.45 7.56
C LEU A 186 -9.99 3.75 9.04
N LYS A 187 -10.75 2.99 9.82
CA LYS A 187 -10.82 3.13 11.28
C LYS A 187 -9.47 2.79 11.92
N GLY A 188 -8.89 3.75 12.64
CA GLY A 188 -7.67 3.55 13.39
C GLY A 188 -6.37 3.78 12.62
N ALA A 189 -5.29 3.19 13.12
CA ALA A 189 -3.94 3.44 12.65
C ALA A 189 -3.50 2.44 11.56
N VAL A 190 -2.76 2.95 10.58
CA VAL A 190 -2.17 2.18 9.48
C VAL A 190 -0.64 2.25 9.58
N PRO A 191 0.10 1.15 9.35
CA PRO A 191 1.56 1.15 9.42
C PRO A 191 2.19 2.09 8.39
N GLY A 192 3.33 2.65 8.75
CA GLY A 192 4.16 3.48 7.88
C GLY A 192 4.06 4.99 8.14
N ALA A 193 4.93 5.74 7.48
CA ALA A 193 4.99 7.19 7.49
C ALA A 193 3.95 7.80 6.53
N ARG A 194 3.72 9.11 6.59
CA ARG A 194 2.99 9.86 5.54
C ARG A 194 3.69 9.65 4.20
N GLY A 195 2.93 9.45 3.15
CA GLY A 195 3.46 9.20 1.81
C GLY A 195 3.98 7.78 1.56
N SER A 196 3.97 6.87 2.55
CA SER A 196 4.40 5.49 2.37
C SER A 196 3.39 4.66 1.57
N LEU A 197 3.92 3.68 0.83
CA LEU A 197 3.11 2.68 0.14
C LEU A 197 2.47 1.73 1.16
N VAL A 198 1.21 1.41 0.93
CA VAL A 198 0.46 0.37 1.65
C VAL A 198 -0.19 -0.59 0.66
N MET A 199 -0.21 -1.86 1.01
CA MET A 199 -0.89 -2.91 0.26
C MET A 199 -2.18 -3.23 1.02
N ILE A 200 -3.32 -3.10 0.36
CA ILE A 200 -4.64 -3.33 0.92
C ILE A 200 -5.16 -4.63 0.33
N SER A 201 -5.66 -5.52 1.17
CA SER A 201 -6.30 -6.76 0.73
C SER A 201 -7.52 -7.07 1.59
N GLY A 202 -8.57 -7.59 0.94
CA GLY A 202 -9.83 -7.98 1.55
C GLY A 202 -10.35 -9.30 1.00
N GLU A 203 -11.35 -9.83 1.64
CA GLU A 203 -12.10 -10.98 1.16
C GLU A 203 -13.10 -10.56 0.07
N GLY A 204 -13.47 -11.46 -0.83
CA GLY A 204 -14.43 -11.24 -1.91
C GLY A 204 -13.80 -11.08 -3.28
N GLU A 205 -14.62 -10.80 -4.28
CA GLU A 205 -14.24 -10.72 -5.69
C GLU A 205 -13.77 -9.32 -6.09
N LEU A 206 -12.79 -9.26 -7.01
CA LEU A 206 -12.33 -8.02 -7.62
C LEU A 206 -13.34 -7.53 -8.65
N LYS A 207 -13.81 -6.30 -8.47
CA LYS A 207 -14.58 -5.59 -9.50
C LYS A 207 -13.60 -4.83 -10.39
N ILE A 208 -13.54 -5.20 -11.67
CA ILE A 208 -12.66 -4.56 -12.65
C ILE A 208 -13.48 -3.54 -13.41
N ASN A 209 -13.01 -2.30 -13.50
CA ASN A 209 -13.54 -1.34 -14.45
C ASN A 209 -12.90 -1.59 -15.81
N VAL A 210 -13.53 -2.47 -16.59
CA VAL A 210 -13.11 -2.72 -17.97
C VAL A 210 -13.44 -1.49 -18.81
N LYS A 211 -12.40 -0.78 -19.25
CA LYS A 211 -12.38 0.19 -20.39
C LYS A 211 -13.39 1.36 -20.46
N LYS A 212 -14.27 1.60 -19.51
CA LYS A 212 -15.21 2.74 -19.60
C LYS A 212 -14.57 4.13 -19.41
N GLU A 213 -13.39 4.21 -18.79
CA GLU A 213 -12.71 5.51 -18.57
C GLU A 213 -11.89 5.94 -19.79
N ILE A 214 -11.28 4.99 -20.51
CA ILE A 214 -10.48 5.31 -21.71
C ILE A 214 -11.37 5.86 -22.83
N GLU A 215 -12.56 5.30 -23.01
CA GLU A 215 -13.52 5.81 -23.99
C GLU A 215 -14.10 7.18 -23.66
N LYS A 216 -14.21 7.52 -22.37
CA LYS A 216 -14.63 8.87 -21.95
C LYS A 216 -13.53 9.91 -22.15
N GLU A 217 -12.26 9.58 -21.86
CA GLU A 217 -11.14 10.49 -22.12
C GLU A 217 -10.89 10.67 -23.62
N GLU A 218 -11.04 9.64 -24.42
CA GLU A 218 -10.90 9.74 -25.87
C GLU A 218 -12.07 10.50 -26.52
N LYS A 219 -13.30 10.34 -26.03
CA LYS A 219 -14.45 11.15 -26.49
C LYS A 219 -14.30 12.61 -26.09
N GLY A 220 -13.90 12.90 -24.85
CA GLY A 220 -13.65 14.28 -24.38
C GLY A 220 -12.51 14.98 -25.16
N LYS A 221 -11.45 14.25 -25.52
CA LYS A 221 -10.38 14.82 -26.35
C LYS A 221 -10.83 15.05 -27.81
N LYS A 222 -11.64 14.17 -28.38
CA LYS A 222 -12.20 14.35 -29.72
C LYS A 222 -13.20 15.49 -29.79
N GLU A 223 -14.00 15.70 -28.75
CA GLU A 223 -14.91 16.85 -28.65
C GLU A 223 -14.16 18.17 -28.52
N GLN A 224 -13.08 18.23 -27.72
CA GLN A 224 -12.23 19.40 -27.62
C GLN A 224 -11.50 19.74 -28.93
N VAL A 225 -11.00 18.75 -29.65
CA VAL A 225 -10.34 18.96 -30.95
C VAL A 225 -11.35 19.43 -32.01
N ASN A 226 -12.58 18.91 -31.99
CA ASN A 226 -13.62 19.34 -32.92
C ASN A 226 -14.11 20.77 -32.64
N SER A 227 -14.23 21.17 -31.37
CA SER A 227 -14.60 22.54 -31.00
C SER A 227 -13.52 23.57 -31.41
N VAL A 228 -12.24 23.24 -31.26
CA VAL A 228 -11.13 24.10 -31.70
C VAL A 228 -11.07 24.22 -33.23
N ASN A 229 -11.38 23.15 -33.96
CA ASN A 229 -11.41 23.16 -35.42
C ASN A 229 -12.61 23.95 -35.97
N GLN A 230 -13.77 23.95 -35.29
CA GLN A 230 -14.92 24.76 -35.68
C GLN A 230 -14.66 26.26 -35.49
N VAL A 231 -14.05 26.67 -34.37
CA VAL A 231 -13.68 28.07 -34.13
C VAL A 231 -12.68 28.57 -35.19
N ASN A 232 -11.70 27.76 -35.58
CA ASN A 232 -10.72 28.12 -36.62
C ASN A 232 -11.32 28.19 -38.05
N LEU A 233 -12.43 27.53 -38.31
CA LEU A 233 -13.14 27.62 -39.61
C LEU A 233 -14.03 28.88 -39.67
N GLU A 234 -14.63 29.27 -38.59
CA GLU A 234 -15.44 30.53 -38.52
C GLU A 234 -14.57 31.76 -38.65
N ASP A 235 -13.35 31.77 -38.11
CA ASP A 235 -12.41 32.92 -38.23
C ASP A 235 -11.81 33.04 -39.65
N LYS A 236 -11.75 31.96 -40.43
CA LYS A 236 -11.31 32.00 -41.84
C LYS A 236 -12.39 32.47 -42.80
N ASN A 237 -13.66 32.39 -42.43
CA ASN A 237 -14.79 32.83 -43.27
C ASN A 237 -15.18 34.30 -42.99
N LYS A 238 -14.52 34.99 -42.04
CA LYS A 238 -14.73 36.42 -41.74
C LYS A 238 -13.62 37.32 -42.28
N LYS A 239 -12.69 36.80 -43.04
CA LYS A 239 -11.70 37.58 -43.82
C LYS A 239 -11.96 37.39 -45.32
#